data_9ff501b3e35c3c86a6eb1aa7b310b70c
#
_entry.id   9ff501b3e35c3c86a6eb1aa7b310b70c
#
_cell.length_a   1.000
_cell.length_b   1.000
_cell.length_c   1.000
_cell.angle_alpha   90.00
_cell.angle_beta   90.00
_cell.angle_gamma   90.00
#
_symmetry.space_group_name_H-M   'P 1'
#
loop_
_entity.id
_entity.type
_entity.pdbx_description
1 polymer ?
#
loop_
_entity_poly.entity_id
_entity_poly.type
_entity_poly.pdbx_seq_one_letter_code
_entity_poly.pdbx_strand_id
1 'polypeptide(L)'
;PNRVGVVTASTGAAIKDIISTIKRRYPICEVILFPSLVQGVDAAKDIVKNIEIANTYDIDTLIVGRGGGSIEDLWPFNEEIVARAIFNCKTPIISAVGHEIDTTIADYVADERGLTPTDGAIKATPNLTDVITKINEYKNSLSLSLVNIIKFNKEKVNNLKNSYVLTNPTRIYESYRFKIDELENSLINLIKDKANEEKVNLIHKKELLNNLFKQKVTLSSNKFITLAGKLDGLSPLKVLNRGYAFASVDKKIIKKIDDVDLNDTISLSLSDGIINTKVISKEKK
;
A
#
# COMPACT_ATOMS: atom_id res chain seq x y z
N PRO A 1 -4.32 -8.97 7.37
CA PRO A 1 -5.78 -9.01 7.30
C PRO A 1 -6.31 -10.43 7.44
N ASN A 2 -7.50 -10.58 8.02
CA ASN A 2 -8.22 -11.84 8.07
C ASN A 2 -9.10 -12.01 6.83
N ARG A 3 -9.67 -10.91 6.34
CA ARG A 3 -10.58 -10.87 5.21
C ARG A 3 -10.21 -9.77 4.23
N VAL A 4 -10.10 -10.13 2.96
CA VAL A 4 -9.88 -9.20 1.86
C VAL A 4 -11.07 -9.26 0.91
N GLY A 5 -11.75 -8.13 0.74
CA GLY A 5 -12.79 -7.96 -0.26
C GLY A 5 -12.18 -7.70 -1.64
N VAL A 6 -12.84 -8.13 -2.69
CA VAL A 6 -12.42 -7.88 -4.08
C VAL A 6 -13.63 -7.48 -4.91
N VAL A 7 -13.64 -6.26 -5.44
CA VAL A 7 -14.61 -5.77 -6.42
C VAL A 7 -14.00 -5.91 -7.80
N THR A 8 -14.47 -6.89 -8.56
CA THR A 8 -14.02 -7.17 -9.93
C THR A 8 -15.01 -8.08 -10.65
N ALA A 9 -14.78 -8.34 -11.93
CA ALA A 9 -15.59 -9.29 -12.68
C ALA A 9 -15.50 -10.70 -12.08
N SER A 10 -16.64 -11.42 -12.02
CA SER A 10 -16.71 -12.79 -11.50
C SER A 10 -15.89 -13.80 -12.30
N THR A 11 -15.67 -13.49 -13.59
CA THR A 11 -14.90 -14.30 -14.53
C THR A 11 -13.82 -13.44 -15.16
N GLY A 12 -12.57 -13.92 -15.16
CA GLY A 12 -11.48 -13.17 -15.77
C GLY A 12 -10.11 -13.53 -15.18
N ALA A 13 -9.07 -12.94 -15.75
CA ALA A 13 -7.70 -13.14 -15.27
C ALA A 13 -7.47 -12.46 -13.91
N ALA A 14 -7.99 -11.23 -13.75
CA ALA A 14 -7.76 -10.43 -12.54
C ALA A 14 -8.14 -11.15 -11.25
N ILE A 15 -9.35 -11.68 -11.16
CA ILE A 15 -9.78 -12.39 -9.95
C ILE A 15 -8.96 -13.66 -9.69
N LYS A 16 -8.60 -14.38 -10.74
CA LYS A 16 -7.74 -15.57 -10.63
C LYS A 16 -6.35 -15.20 -10.12
N ASP A 17 -5.77 -14.13 -10.63
CA ASP A 17 -4.45 -13.62 -10.25
C ASP A 17 -4.45 -13.15 -8.79
N ILE A 18 -5.49 -12.40 -8.37
CA ILE A 18 -5.65 -11.96 -6.99
C ILE A 18 -5.75 -13.17 -6.05
N ILE A 19 -6.69 -14.10 -6.33
CA ILE A 19 -6.90 -15.27 -5.47
C ILE A 19 -5.64 -16.13 -5.41
N SER A 20 -4.99 -16.41 -6.56
CA SER A 20 -3.78 -17.23 -6.60
C SER A 20 -2.63 -16.59 -5.83
N THR A 21 -2.50 -15.26 -5.92
CA THR A 21 -1.46 -14.50 -5.23
C THR A 21 -1.69 -14.49 -3.73
N ILE A 22 -2.93 -14.22 -3.27
CA ILE A 22 -3.27 -14.23 -1.85
C ILE A 22 -3.07 -15.64 -1.29
N LYS A 23 -3.60 -16.68 -1.94
CA LYS A 23 -3.44 -18.08 -1.49
C LYS A 23 -1.98 -18.52 -1.38
N ARG A 24 -1.14 -18.06 -2.30
CA ARG A 24 0.30 -18.37 -2.27
C ARG A 24 1.04 -17.63 -1.16
N ARG A 25 0.72 -16.35 -0.93
CA ARG A 25 1.44 -15.49 0.02
C ARG A 25 0.90 -15.57 1.44
N TYR A 26 -0.42 -15.61 1.57
CA TYR A 26 -1.13 -15.53 2.85
C TYR A 26 -2.40 -16.40 2.85
N PRO A 27 -2.23 -17.73 2.84
CA PRO A 27 -3.33 -18.70 2.68
C PRO A 27 -4.36 -18.70 3.81
N ILE A 28 -4.08 -18.05 4.92
CA ILE A 28 -5.01 -17.92 6.06
C ILE A 28 -6.03 -16.80 5.86
N CYS A 29 -5.87 -15.96 4.82
CA CYS A 29 -6.77 -14.87 4.50
C CYS A 29 -8.00 -15.38 3.73
N GLU A 30 -9.18 -14.99 4.17
CA GLU A 30 -10.43 -15.19 3.43
C GLU A 30 -10.58 -14.13 2.35
N VAL A 31 -10.91 -14.55 1.13
CA VAL A 31 -11.17 -13.64 0.01
C VAL A 31 -12.66 -13.62 -0.28
N ILE A 32 -13.27 -12.44 -0.17
CA ILE A 32 -14.70 -12.22 -0.43
C ILE A 32 -14.85 -11.48 -1.76
N LEU A 33 -15.46 -12.13 -2.74
CA LEU A 33 -15.69 -11.51 -4.05
C LEU A 33 -17.02 -10.75 -4.06
N PHE A 34 -16.96 -9.50 -4.49
CA PHE A 34 -18.11 -8.66 -4.84
C PHE A 34 -18.13 -8.54 -6.37
N PRO A 35 -18.91 -9.39 -7.06
CA PRO A 35 -18.88 -9.45 -8.51
C PRO A 35 -19.45 -8.17 -9.12
N SER A 36 -18.67 -7.52 -9.96
CA SER A 36 -19.05 -6.26 -10.59
C SER A 36 -18.71 -6.24 -12.08
N LEU A 37 -19.54 -5.54 -12.83
CA LEU A 37 -19.17 -5.10 -14.17
C LEU A 37 -18.01 -4.11 -14.06
N VAL A 38 -16.93 -4.35 -14.80
CA VAL A 38 -15.73 -3.51 -14.79
C VAL A 38 -15.47 -2.81 -16.12
N GLN A 39 -16.41 -2.93 -17.06
CA GLN A 39 -16.40 -2.29 -18.38
C GLN A 39 -17.82 -2.13 -18.91
N GLY A 40 -18.02 -1.17 -19.83
CA GLY A 40 -19.33 -0.83 -20.39
C GLY A 40 -20.02 0.31 -19.63
N VAL A 41 -21.16 0.75 -20.16
CA VAL A 41 -21.87 1.97 -19.74
C VAL A 41 -22.35 1.91 -18.28
N ASP A 42 -22.75 0.73 -17.81
CA ASP A 42 -23.29 0.56 -16.46
C ASP A 42 -22.21 0.16 -15.42
N ALA A 43 -20.97 -0.01 -15.84
CA ALA A 43 -19.91 -0.51 -14.97
C ALA A 43 -19.65 0.42 -13.78
N ALA A 44 -19.62 1.72 -13.98
CA ALA A 44 -19.39 2.68 -12.90
C ALA A 44 -20.42 2.57 -11.78
N LYS A 45 -21.70 2.44 -12.13
CA LYS A 45 -22.79 2.29 -11.16
C LYS A 45 -22.71 0.96 -10.42
N ASP A 46 -22.33 -0.09 -11.11
CA ASP A 46 -22.21 -1.41 -10.50
C ASP A 46 -21.00 -1.51 -9.58
N ILE A 47 -19.89 -0.87 -9.94
CA ILE A 47 -18.71 -0.73 -9.07
C ILE A 47 -19.09 0.00 -7.78
N VAL A 48 -19.77 1.15 -7.89
CA VAL A 48 -20.23 1.93 -6.72
C VAL A 48 -21.08 1.08 -5.80
N LYS A 49 -22.10 0.43 -6.36
CA LYS A 49 -22.98 -0.45 -5.59
C LYS A 49 -22.20 -1.55 -4.85
N ASN A 50 -21.22 -2.17 -5.50
CA ASN A 50 -20.44 -3.25 -4.89
C ASN A 50 -19.44 -2.73 -3.84
N ILE A 51 -18.90 -1.51 -3.99
CA ILE A 51 -18.11 -0.86 -2.94
C ILE A 51 -18.99 -0.58 -1.71
N GLU A 52 -20.19 -0.05 -1.91
CA GLU A 52 -21.15 0.20 -0.81
C GLU A 52 -21.54 -1.09 -0.09
N ILE A 53 -21.81 -2.14 -0.83
CA ILE A 53 -22.08 -3.47 -0.24
C ILE A 53 -20.87 -3.95 0.55
N ALA A 54 -19.66 -3.90 -0.03
CA ALA A 54 -18.44 -4.32 0.62
C ALA A 54 -18.19 -3.56 1.94
N ASN A 55 -18.52 -2.28 1.99
CA ASN A 55 -18.39 -1.45 3.20
C ASN A 55 -19.35 -1.85 4.33
N THR A 56 -20.36 -2.70 4.07
CA THR A 56 -21.24 -3.28 5.10
C THR A 56 -20.69 -4.59 5.66
N TYR A 57 -19.68 -5.18 5.03
CA TYR A 57 -19.05 -6.43 5.46
C TYR A 57 -17.87 -6.12 6.38
N ASP A 58 -17.59 -7.08 7.27
CA ASP A 58 -16.39 -7.04 8.15
C ASP A 58 -15.17 -7.52 7.35
N ILE A 59 -14.59 -6.60 6.57
CA ILE A 59 -13.39 -6.82 5.77
C ILE A 59 -12.30 -5.82 6.16
N ASP A 60 -11.06 -6.27 6.16
CA ASP A 60 -9.90 -5.46 6.58
C ASP A 60 -9.35 -4.57 5.45
N THR A 61 -9.52 -5.02 4.20
CA THR A 61 -9.03 -4.30 3.01
C THR A 61 -9.89 -4.66 1.81
N LEU A 62 -10.15 -3.70 0.94
CA LEU A 62 -10.90 -3.90 -0.30
C LEU A 62 -10.01 -3.64 -1.51
N ILE A 63 -9.90 -4.60 -2.41
CA ILE A 63 -9.24 -4.44 -3.70
C ILE A 63 -10.32 -4.11 -4.73
N VAL A 64 -10.19 -2.98 -5.39
CA VAL A 64 -11.02 -2.59 -6.54
C VAL A 64 -10.14 -2.66 -7.78
N GLY A 65 -10.46 -3.56 -8.69
CA GLY A 65 -9.56 -3.78 -9.79
C GLY A 65 -10.17 -4.46 -11.00
N ARG A 66 -9.41 -4.36 -12.08
CA ARG A 66 -9.73 -5.06 -13.32
C ARG A 66 -8.45 -5.57 -13.99
N GLY A 67 -8.58 -6.57 -14.81
CA GLY A 67 -7.50 -7.03 -15.70
C GLY A 67 -7.20 -6.05 -16.83
N GLY A 68 -6.15 -6.31 -17.55
CA GLY A 68 -5.76 -5.53 -18.74
C GLY A 68 -6.89 -5.39 -19.78
N GLY A 69 -6.84 -4.34 -20.54
CA GLY A 69 -7.79 -3.99 -21.59
C GLY A 69 -7.41 -2.66 -22.25
N SER A 70 -8.26 -2.15 -23.12
CA SER A 70 -8.04 -0.86 -23.73
C SER A 70 -8.27 0.29 -22.73
N ILE A 71 -7.76 1.46 -23.03
CA ILE A 71 -7.94 2.64 -22.18
C ILE A 71 -9.41 3.05 -22.07
N GLU A 72 -10.20 2.76 -23.08
CA GLU A 72 -11.65 2.99 -23.07
C GLU A 72 -12.35 2.11 -22.02
N ASP A 73 -11.85 0.93 -21.82
CA ASP A 73 -12.38 0.01 -20.80
C ASP A 73 -12.08 0.45 -19.36
N LEU A 74 -11.11 1.34 -19.15
CA LEU A 74 -10.79 1.91 -17.86
C LEU A 74 -11.64 3.12 -17.51
N TRP A 75 -12.44 3.60 -18.47
CA TRP A 75 -13.24 4.82 -18.31
C TRP A 75 -14.14 4.81 -17.07
N PRO A 76 -14.82 3.72 -16.71
CA PRO A 76 -15.65 3.68 -15.51
C PRO A 76 -14.91 4.07 -14.22
N PHE A 77 -13.62 3.81 -14.13
CA PHE A 77 -12.78 4.15 -12.96
C PHE A 77 -12.33 5.62 -12.96
N ASN A 78 -12.64 6.38 -14.02
CA ASN A 78 -12.45 7.81 -14.11
C ASN A 78 -13.74 8.59 -13.80
N GLU A 79 -14.85 7.93 -13.55
CA GLU A 79 -16.10 8.59 -13.21
C GLU A 79 -16.12 9.10 -11.77
N GLU A 80 -16.64 10.30 -11.58
CA GLU A 80 -16.76 10.96 -10.29
C GLU A 80 -17.50 10.11 -9.25
N ILE A 81 -18.54 9.38 -9.67
CA ILE A 81 -19.32 8.54 -8.76
C ILE A 81 -18.47 7.43 -8.13
N VAL A 82 -17.57 6.84 -8.91
CA VAL A 82 -16.64 5.79 -8.42
C VAL A 82 -15.62 6.39 -7.49
N ALA A 83 -15.02 7.52 -7.86
CA ALA A 83 -14.07 8.23 -7.00
C ALA A 83 -14.70 8.60 -5.64
N ARG A 84 -15.94 9.09 -5.64
CA ARG A 84 -16.65 9.41 -4.39
C ARG A 84 -17.00 8.18 -3.58
N ALA A 85 -17.35 7.07 -4.20
CA ALA A 85 -17.60 5.82 -3.50
C ALA A 85 -16.33 5.29 -2.81
N ILE A 86 -15.18 5.36 -3.49
CA ILE A 86 -13.87 5.01 -2.93
C ILE A 86 -13.54 5.94 -1.74
N PHE A 87 -13.68 7.25 -1.91
CA PHE A 87 -13.38 8.23 -0.86
C PHE A 87 -14.24 8.05 0.40
N ASN A 88 -15.52 7.71 0.24
CA ASN A 88 -16.46 7.55 1.35
C ASN A 88 -16.40 6.15 2.00
N CYS A 89 -15.64 5.22 1.44
CA CYS A 89 -15.49 3.89 2.00
C CYS A 89 -14.69 3.95 3.30
N LYS A 90 -15.19 3.26 4.33
CA LYS A 90 -14.48 3.17 5.63
C LYS A 90 -13.36 2.14 5.61
N THR A 91 -13.52 1.10 4.79
CA THR A 91 -12.52 0.05 4.61
C THR A 91 -11.42 0.57 3.69
N PRO A 92 -10.14 0.42 4.04
CA PRO A 92 -9.03 0.80 3.17
C PRO A 92 -9.14 0.15 1.79
N ILE A 93 -9.01 0.96 0.74
CA ILE A 93 -9.14 0.53 -0.65
C ILE A 93 -7.78 0.53 -1.36
N ILE A 94 -7.51 -0.57 -2.03
CA ILE A 94 -6.40 -0.69 -2.97
C ILE A 94 -6.98 -0.69 -4.37
N SER A 95 -6.65 0.35 -5.15
CA SER A 95 -6.98 0.37 -6.58
C SER A 95 -5.96 -0.46 -7.34
N ALA A 96 -6.44 -1.39 -8.14
CA ALA A 96 -5.63 -2.27 -8.99
C ALA A 96 -6.20 -2.29 -10.41
N VAL A 97 -6.30 -1.10 -10.99
CA VAL A 97 -6.91 -0.82 -12.29
C VAL A 97 -5.82 -0.44 -13.29
N GLY A 98 -5.63 -1.24 -14.32
CA GLY A 98 -4.70 -0.94 -15.41
C GLY A 98 -3.24 -1.37 -15.18
N HIS A 99 -2.35 -0.79 -15.95
CA HIS A 99 -0.90 -1.03 -15.95
C HIS A 99 -0.14 0.25 -15.52
N GLU A 100 1.20 0.16 -15.48
CA GLU A 100 2.08 1.25 -15.01
C GLU A 100 1.77 2.61 -15.65
N ILE A 101 1.39 2.62 -16.92
CA ILE A 101 1.17 3.82 -17.75
C ILE A 101 -0.26 4.36 -17.60
N ASP A 102 -1.22 3.50 -17.30
CA ASP A 102 -2.65 3.83 -17.28
C ASP A 102 -3.07 4.19 -15.85
N THR A 103 -3.19 5.47 -15.57
CA THR A 103 -3.63 5.94 -14.26
C THR A 103 -5.05 6.47 -14.34
N THR A 104 -5.90 6.02 -13.43
CA THR A 104 -7.30 6.44 -13.32
C THR A 104 -7.52 7.37 -12.13
N ILE A 105 -8.67 8.07 -12.10
CA ILE A 105 -9.06 8.89 -10.95
C ILE A 105 -9.22 8.00 -9.70
N ALA A 106 -9.71 6.79 -9.86
CA ALA A 106 -9.79 5.82 -8.77
C ALA A 106 -8.43 5.56 -8.09
N ASP A 107 -7.33 5.53 -8.88
CA ASP A 107 -5.98 5.33 -8.34
C ASP A 107 -5.47 6.50 -7.47
N TYR A 108 -5.97 7.72 -7.73
CA TYR A 108 -5.60 8.90 -6.94
C TYR A 108 -6.39 9.02 -5.65
N VAL A 109 -7.59 8.44 -5.61
CA VAL A 109 -8.50 8.53 -4.46
C VAL A 109 -8.34 7.34 -3.53
N ALA A 110 -7.89 6.20 -4.03
CA ALA A 110 -7.63 5.01 -3.23
C ALA A 110 -6.51 5.23 -2.21
N ASP A 111 -6.55 4.52 -1.09
CA ASP A 111 -5.52 4.56 -0.04
C ASP A 111 -4.17 4.07 -0.55
N GLU A 112 -4.18 3.10 -1.47
CA GLU A 112 -2.98 2.55 -2.09
C GLU A 112 -3.26 2.18 -3.55
N ARG A 113 -2.26 2.31 -4.43
CA ARG A 113 -2.35 1.91 -5.83
C ARG A 113 -1.55 0.65 -6.09
N GLY A 114 -2.17 -0.38 -6.61
CA GLY A 114 -1.52 -1.54 -7.24
C GLY A 114 -1.37 -1.33 -8.74
N LEU A 115 -0.19 -1.58 -9.27
CA LEU A 115 0.09 -1.44 -10.72
C LEU A 115 -0.58 -2.53 -11.55
N THR A 116 -0.98 -3.61 -10.91
CA THR A 116 -1.68 -4.76 -11.50
C THR A 116 -2.58 -5.40 -10.44
N PRO A 117 -3.56 -6.23 -10.82
CA PRO A 117 -4.33 -7.03 -9.86
C PRO A 117 -3.46 -7.86 -8.91
N THR A 118 -2.36 -8.41 -9.42
CA THR A 118 -1.37 -9.15 -8.64
C THR A 118 -0.68 -8.25 -7.61
N ASP A 119 -0.26 -7.05 -8.01
CA ASP A 119 0.36 -6.09 -7.11
C ASP A 119 -0.62 -5.60 -6.04
N GLY A 120 -1.89 -5.37 -6.41
CA GLY A 120 -2.95 -5.10 -5.45
C GLY A 120 -3.08 -6.19 -4.38
N ALA A 121 -3.02 -7.44 -4.78
CA ALA A 121 -3.05 -8.58 -3.86
C ALA A 121 -1.79 -8.66 -2.96
N ILE A 122 -0.63 -8.31 -3.49
CA ILE A 122 0.64 -8.23 -2.73
C ILE A 122 0.57 -7.13 -1.66
N LYS A 123 0.01 -5.98 -2.00
CA LYS A 123 -0.15 -4.85 -1.07
C LYS A 123 -1.21 -5.12 -0.01
N ALA A 124 -2.25 -5.85 -0.37
CA ALA A 124 -3.32 -6.24 0.54
C ALA A 124 -2.85 -7.26 1.60
N THR A 125 -1.83 -8.08 1.31
CA THR A 125 -1.48 -9.21 2.17
C THR A 125 0.03 -9.29 2.42
N PRO A 126 0.46 -9.54 3.68
CA PRO A 126 1.85 -9.82 3.97
C PRO A 126 2.26 -11.18 3.39
N ASN A 127 3.55 -11.48 3.41
CA ASN A 127 4.05 -12.82 3.16
C ASN A 127 4.03 -13.61 4.48
N LEU A 128 3.32 -14.72 4.52
CA LEU A 128 3.19 -15.55 5.71
C LEU A 128 4.56 -16.05 6.22
N THR A 129 5.46 -16.39 5.31
CA THR A 129 6.82 -16.85 5.68
C THR A 129 7.60 -15.77 6.43
N ASP A 130 7.49 -14.51 5.97
CA ASP A 130 8.17 -13.39 6.60
C ASP A 130 7.57 -13.08 7.99
N VAL A 131 6.26 -13.20 8.13
CA VAL A 131 5.57 -13.05 9.42
C VAL A 131 6.01 -14.14 10.40
N ILE A 132 6.04 -15.42 9.95
CA ILE A 132 6.48 -16.55 10.77
C ILE A 132 7.95 -16.38 11.17
N THR A 133 8.80 -15.96 10.23
CA THR A 133 10.22 -15.71 10.51
C THR A 133 10.39 -14.66 11.59
N LYS A 134 9.71 -13.52 11.47
CA LYS A 134 9.72 -12.47 12.51
C LYS A 134 9.23 -12.96 13.87
N ILE A 135 8.16 -13.75 13.89
CA ILE A 135 7.66 -14.32 15.15
C ILE A 135 8.71 -15.24 15.77
N ASN A 136 9.37 -16.09 14.97
CA ASN A 136 10.41 -16.97 15.45
C ASN A 136 11.65 -16.20 15.95
N GLU A 137 12.04 -15.13 15.27
CA GLU A 137 13.12 -14.24 15.71
C GLU A 137 12.79 -13.60 17.07
N TYR A 138 11.58 -13.07 17.24
CA TYR A 138 11.14 -12.52 18.52
C TYR A 138 11.08 -13.58 19.60
N LYS A 139 10.56 -14.79 19.31
CA LYS A 139 10.54 -15.92 20.24
C LYS A 139 11.96 -16.31 20.68
N ASN A 140 12.89 -16.41 19.75
CA ASN A 140 14.27 -16.73 20.04
C ASN A 140 14.95 -15.64 20.89
N SER A 141 14.78 -14.38 20.53
CA SER A 141 15.30 -13.24 21.29
C SER A 141 14.77 -13.21 22.72
N LEU A 142 13.46 -13.46 22.86
CA LEU A 142 12.82 -13.53 24.20
C LEU A 142 13.38 -14.70 25.03
N SER A 143 13.52 -15.88 24.39
CA SER A 143 14.06 -17.08 25.05
C SER A 143 15.50 -16.87 25.49
N LEU A 144 16.35 -16.30 24.65
CA LEU A 144 17.74 -15.97 24.99
C LEU A 144 17.81 -14.95 26.14
N SER A 145 16.98 -13.93 26.10
CA SER A 145 16.91 -12.93 27.18
C SER A 145 16.52 -13.56 28.51
N LEU A 146 15.52 -14.45 28.51
CA LEU A 146 15.11 -15.18 29.71
C LEU A 146 16.21 -16.10 30.23
N VAL A 147 16.86 -16.87 29.33
CA VAL A 147 17.98 -17.76 29.72
C VAL A 147 19.11 -16.95 30.34
N ASN A 148 19.47 -15.82 29.77
CA ASN A 148 20.53 -14.96 30.29
C ASN A 148 20.17 -14.38 31.67
N ILE A 149 18.93 -13.93 31.86
CA ILE A 149 18.45 -13.45 33.16
C ILE A 149 18.51 -14.57 34.22
N ILE A 150 18.05 -15.78 33.85
CA ILE A 150 18.07 -16.93 34.75
C ILE A 150 19.52 -17.32 35.09
N LYS A 151 20.41 -17.39 34.08
CA LYS A 151 21.82 -17.71 34.29
C LYS A 151 22.50 -16.72 35.21
N PHE A 152 22.31 -15.41 34.92
CA PHE A 152 22.84 -14.35 35.76
C PHE A 152 22.37 -14.45 37.23
N ASN A 153 21.05 -14.67 37.42
CA ASN A 153 20.52 -14.81 38.79
C ASN A 153 21.01 -16.09 39.46
N LYS A 154 21.17 -17.19 38.71
CA LYS A 154 21.71 -18.46 39.23
C LYS A 154 23.18 -18.32 39.68
N GLU A 155 24.01 -17.64 38.86
CA GLU A 155 25.39 -17.32 39.20
C GLU A 155 25.45 -16.44 40.45
N LYS A 156 24.57 -15.45 40.55
CA LYS A 156 24.46 -14.57 41.71
C LYS A 156 24.09 -15.34 42.98
N VAL A 157 23.13 -16.29 42.88
CA VAL A 157 22.77 -17.17 44.01
C VAL A 157 23.93 -18.09 44.40
N ASN A 158 24.64 -18.66 43.43
CA ASN A 158 25.80 -19.50 43.71
C ASN A 158 26.95 -18.72 44.39
N ASN A 159 27.23 -17.52 43.92
CA ASN A 159 28.23 -16.66 44.51
C ASN A 159 27.88 -16.26 45.96
N LEU A 160 26.60 -15.99 46.21
CA LEU A 160 26.12 -15.75 47.57
C LEU A 160 26.24 -16.99 48.46
N LYS A 161 25.81 -18.18 47.96
CA LYS A 161 25.88 -19.45 48.70
C LYS A 161 27.31 -19.81 49.08
N ASN A 162 28.28 -19.53 48.20
CA ASN A 162 29.70 -19.82 48.44
C ASN A 162 30.46 -18.66 49.07
N SER A 163 29.78 -17.55 49.43
CA SER A 163 30.42 -16.43 50.10
C SER A 163 30.93 -16.86 51.50
N TYR A 164 32.08 -16.33 51.85
CA TYR A 164 32.72 -16.59 53.19
C TYR A 164 31.78 -16.35 54.36
N VAL A 165 30.85 -15.42 54.16
CA VAL A 165 29.87 -15.04 55.18
C VAL A 165 28.84 -16.13 55.46
N LEU A 166 28.39 -16.84 54.43
CA LEU A 166 27.42 -17.97 54.55
C LEU A 166 28.12 -19.28 54.97
N THR A 167 29.40 -19.42 54.64
CA THR A 167 30.18 -20.61 55.03
C THR A 167 30.72 -20.52 56.44
N ASN A 168 30.79 -19.31 57.05
CA ASN A 168 31.29 -19.08 58.46
C ASN A 168 30.26 -18.31 59.28
N PRO A 169 29.28 -19.00 59.87
CA PRO A 169 28.10 -18.39 60.50
C PRO A 169 28.33 -17.55 61.73
N THR A 170 29.44 -17.66 62.36
CA THR A 170 29.68 -17.07 63.69
C THR A 170 30.17 -15.61 63.72
N ARG A 171 30.58 -15.05 62.60
CA ARG A 171 30.98 -13.61 62.46
C ARG A 171 29.96 -12.77 61.66
N ILE A 172 28.75 -13.20 61.63
CA ILE A 172 27.86 -12.92 60.45
C ILE A 172 27.03 -11.66 60.58
N TYR A 173 26.64 -11.23 61.71
CA TYR A 173 25.50 -10.33 61.80
C TYR A 173 25.78 -8.92 61.22
N GLU A 174 26.92 -8.33 61.42
CA GLU A 174 27.23 -6.98 60.90
C GLU A 174 27.68 -7.00 59.46
N SER A 175 28.56 -7.93 59.08
CA SER A 175 29.01 -8.07 57.68
C SER A 175 27.91 -8.56 56.74
N TYR A 176 26.97 -9.35 57.27
CA TYR A 176 25.82 -9.85 56.54
C TYR A 176 24.85 -8.73 56.19
N ARG A 177 24.57 -7.87 57.13
CA ARG A 177 23.70 -6.71 56.95
C ARG A 177 24.29 -5.74 55.91
N PHE A 178 25.57 -5.44 56.01
CA PHE A 178 26.26 -4.59 55.05
C PHE A 178 26.26 -5.17 53.64
N LYS A 179 26.43 -6.49 53.49
CA LYS A 179 26.39 -7.17 52.18
C LYS A 179 25.00 -7.23 51.56
N ILE A 180 23.97 -7.39 52.37
CA ILE A 180 22.59 -7.32 51.90
C ILE A 180 22.28 -5.91 51.40
N ASP A 181 22.63 -4.86 52.16
CA ASP A 181 22.40 -3.47 51.77
C ASP A 181 23.16 -3.11 50.47
N GLU A 182 24.39 -3.61 50.30
CA GLU A 182 25.18 -3.43 49.05
C GLU A 182 24.53 -4.12 47.85
N LEU A 183 24.04 -5.35 48.00
CA LEU A 183 23.38 -6.11 46.95
C LEU A 183 22.04 -5.50 46.55
N GLU A 184 21.28 -5.04 47.55
CA GLU A 184 20.01 -4.35 47.32
C GLU A 184 20.21 -3.06 46.54
N ASN A 185 21.19 -2.24 46.92
CA ASN A 185 21.55 -1.03 46.17
C ASN A 185 22.05 -1.34 44.76
N SER A 186 22.86 -2.38 44.57
CA SER A 186 23.36 -2.82 43.28
C SER A 186 22.21 -3.31 42.39
N LEU A 187 21.27 -4.08 42.93
CA LEU A 187 20.10 -4.54 42.20
C LEU A 187 19.21 -3.39 41.74
N ILE A 188 18.95 -2.43 42.62
CA ILE A 188 18.17 -1.23 42.34
C ILE A 188 18.82 -0.43 41.16
N ASN A 189 20.17 -0.26 41.22
CA ASN A 189 20.89 0.46 40.21
C ASN A 189 20.84 -0.28 38.84
N LEU A 190 21.11 -1.60 38.84
CA LEU A 190 21.05 -2.41 37.60
C LEU A 190 19.66 -2.41 36.96
N ILE A 191 18.60 -2.46 37.79
CA ILE A 191 17.23 -2.38 37.29
C ILE A 191 16.97 -0.97 36.69
N LYS A 192 17.44 0.09 37.38
CA LYS A 192 17.30 1.45 36.88
C LYS A 192 18.07 1.66 35.58
N ASP A 193 19.30 1.19 35.50
CA ASP A 193 20.15 1.33 34.31
C ASP A 193 19.55 0.57 33.12
N LYS A 194 19.11 -0.68 33.36
CA LYS A 194 18.47 -1.47 32.33
C LYS A 194 17.12 -0.88 31.86
N ALA A 195 16.33 -0.38 32.81
CA ALA A 195 15.09 0.31 32.49
C ALA A 195 15.34 1.59 31.69
N ASN A 196 16.41 2.34 32.03
CA ASN A 196 16.81 3.53 31.25
C ASN A 196 17.34 3.16 29.88
N GLU A 197 18.16 2.12 29.76
CA GLU A 197 18.66 1.62 28.48
C GLU A 197 17.52 1.23 27.54
N GLU A 198 16.56 0.45 28.05
CA GLU A 198 15.38 0.05 27.27
C GLU A 198 14.49 1.24 26.91
N LYS A 199 14.38 2.23 27.80
CA LYS A 199 13.65 3.47 27.53
C LYS A 199 14.33 4.28 26.41
N VAL A 200 15.64 4.40 26.44
CA VAL A 200 16.42 5.08 25.37
C VAL A 200 16.27 4.31 24.04
N ASN A 201 16.40 2.98 24.08
CA ASN A 201 16.19 2.12 22.91
C ASN A 201 14.77 2.28 22.32
N LEU A 202 13.76 2.37 23.18
CA LEU A 202 12.39 2.60 22.77
C LEU A 202 12.20 3.97 22.10
N ILE A 203 12.79 5.01 22.70
CA ILE A 203 12.78 6.37 22.14
C ILE A 203 13.44 6.36 20.76
N HIS A 204 14.64 5.76 20.66
CA HIS A 204 15.36 5.67 19.38
C HIS A 204 14.56 4.89 18.31
N LYS A 205 13.98 3.75 18.69
CA LYS A 205 13.11 2.99 17.78
C LYS A 205 11.89 3.80 17.35
N LYS A 206 11.29 4.56 18.27
CA LYS A 206 10.16 5.45 17.98
C LYS A 206 10.56 6.57 17.02
N GLU A 207 11.74 7.17 17.22
CA GLU A 207 12.26 8.19 16.30
C GLU A 207 12.57 7.60 14.92
N LEU A 208 13.21 6.42 14.87
CA LEU A 208 13.46 5.71 13.63
C LEU A 208 12.17 5.40 12.88
N LEU A 209 11.16 4.88 13.59
CA LEU A 209 9.84 4.60 13.04
C LEU A 209 9.20 5.88 12.46
N ASN A 210 9.24 6.98 13.23
CA ASN A 210 8.71 8.26 12.79
C ASN A 210 9.43 8.79 11.53
N ASN A 211 10.76 8.65 11.49
CA ASN A 211 11.56 9.07 10.34
C ASN A 211 11.26 8.20 9.11
N LEU A 212 11.18 6.87 9.27
CA LEU A 212 10.79 5.95 8.19
C LEU A 212 9.36 6.23 7.70
N PHE A 213 8.44 6.52 8.62
CA PHE A 213 7.08 6.89 8.26
C PHE A 213 7.05 8.20 7.45
N LYS A 214 7.77 9.24 7.92
CA LYS A 214 7.91 10.50 7.19
C LYS A 214 8.50 10.29 5.80
N GLN A 215 9.58 9.51 5.68
CA GLN A 215 10.19 9.18 4.39
C GLN A 215 9.19 8.48 3.47
N LYS A 216 8.46 7.49 3.97
CA LYS A 216 7.46 6.74 3.19
C LYS A 216 6.32 7.65 2.72
N VAL A 217 5.84 8.54 3.58
CA VAL A 217 4.82 9.54 3.22
C VAL A 217 5.35 10.48 2.14
N THR A 218 6.58 11.00 2.32
CA THR A 218 7.21 11.91 1.33
C THR A 218 7.40 11.23 -0.02
N LEU A 219 7.90 9.99 -0.03
CA LEU A 219 8.07 9.21 -1.27
C LEU A 219 6.73 8.97 -1.98
N SER A 220 5.69 8.62 -1.21
CA SER A 220 4.34 8.42 -1.75
C SER A 220 3.76 9.71 -2.31
N SER A 221 3.93 10.83 -1.59
CA SER A 221 3.52 12.16 -2.03
C SER A 221 4.24 12.59 -3.31
N ASN A 222 5.57 12.43 -3.36
CA ASN A 222 6.36 12.77 -4.56
C ASN A 222 5.95 11.91 -5.76
N LYS A 223 5.69 10.61 -5.54
CA LYS A 223 5.18 9.72 -6.59
C LYS A 223 3.80 10.17 -7.09
N PHE A 224 2.93 10.56 -6.17
CA PHE A 224 1.62 11.12 -6.51
C PHE A 224 1.75 12.39 -7.35
N ILE A 225 2.59 13.36 -6.92
CA ILE A 225 2.82 14.62 -7.65
C ILE A 225 3.38 14.33 -9.06
N THR A 226 4.33 13.38 -9.16
CA THR A 226 4.91 13.00 -10.46
C THR A 226 3.86 12.40 -11.39
N LEU A 227 3.00 11.53 -10.85
CA LEU A 227 1.93 10.89 -11.64
C LEU A 227 0.84 11.90 -12.03
N ALA A 228 0.48 12.79 -11.13
CA ALA A 228 -0.45 13.88 -11.42
C ALA A 228 0.09 14.81 -12.53
N GLY A 229 1.39 15.16 -12.46
CA GLY A 229 2.05 15.95 -13.49
C GLY A 229 2.10 15.25 -14.86
N LYS A 230 2.33 13.94 -14.88
CA LYS A 230 2.26 13.14 -16.12
C LYS A 230 0.85 13.11 -16.69
N LEU A 231 -0.18 12.91 -15.86
CA LEU A 231 -1.58 12.93 -16.28
C LEU A 231 -1.95 14.29 -16.86
N ASP A 232 -1.54 15.34 -16.18
CA ASP A 232 -1.77 16.73 -16.61
C ASP A 232 -1.08 17.03 -17.95
N GLY A 233 0.13 16.50 -18.15
CA GLY A 233 0.87 16.61 -19.41
C GLY A 233 0.26 15.80 -20.57
N LEU A 234 -0.46 14.71 -20.27
CA LEU A 234 -1.13 13.86 -21.25
C LEU A 234 -2.58 14.31 -21.54
N SER A 235 -3.07 15.31 -20.82
CA SER A 235 -4.43 15.82 -21.02
C SER A 235 -4.61 16.38 -22.45
N PRO A 236 -5.50 15.82 -23.27
CA PRO A 236 -5.76 16.32 -24.63
C PRO A 236 -6.21 17.79 -24.60
N LEU A 237 -6.94 18.19 -23.56
CA LEU A 237 -7.40 19.58 -23.39
C LEU A 237 -6.24 20.57 -23.20
N LYS A 238 -5.16 20.18 -22.49
CA LYS A 238 -3.98 21.06 -22.35
C LYS A 238 -3.17 21.16 -23.65
N VAL A 239 -3.15 20.11 -24.45
CA VAL A 239 -2.54 20.17 -25.80
C VAL A 239 -3.31 21.14 -26.66
N LEU A 240 -4.63 21.08 -26.64
CA LEU A 240 -5.50 22.04 -27.37
C LEU A 240 -5.29 23.49 -26.84
N ASN A 241 -5.18 23.70 -25.54
CA ASN A 241 -4.95 25.02 -24.94
C ASN A 241 -3.57 25.64 -25.30
N ARG A 242 -2.60 24.83 -25.76
CA ARG A 242 -1.30 25.31 -26.27
C ARG A 242 -1.35 25.74 -27.72
N GLY A 243 -2.54 25.79 -28.34
CA GLY A 243 -2.73 26.18 -29.74
C GLY A 243 -2.63 25.02 -30.70
N TYR A 244 -2.58 23.78 -30.25
CA TYR A 244 -2.71 22.62 -31.14
C TYR A 244 -4.18 22.33 -31.41
N ALA A 245 -4.46 21.80 -32.59
CA ALA A 245 -5.76 21.27 -32.94
C ALA A 245 -5.62 19.81 -33.35
N PHE A 246 -6.61 18.99 -33.13
CA PHE A 246 -6.66 17.70 -33.77
C PHE A 246 -7.63 17.74 -34.95
N ALA A 247 -7.16 17.18 -36.06
CA ALA A 247 -7.93 17.09 -37.28
C ALA A 247 -8.67 15.74 -37.33
N SER A 248 -9.93 15.76 -37.74
CA SER A 248 -10.74 14.56 -37.96
C SER A 248 -11.60 14.65 -39.20
N VAL A 249 -11.84 13.50 -39.83
CA VAL A 249 -12.84 13.31 -40.92
C VAL A 249 -13.81 12.23 -40.42
N ASP A 250 -15.10 12.48 -40.52
CA ASP A 250 -16.17 11.56 -40.08
C ASP A 250 -15.94 10.96 -38.66
N LYS A 251 -15.50 11.82 -37.70
CA LYS A 251 -15.18 11.47 -36.33
C LYS A 251 -13.92 10.59 -36.15
N LYS A 252 -13.15 10.33 -37.22
CA LYS A 252 -11.84 9.65 -37.11
C LYS A 252 -10.72 10.67 -37.14
N ILE A 253 -9.80 10.55 -36.17
CA ILE A 253 -8.62 11.43 -36.07
C ILE A 253 -7.65 11.10 -37.19
N ILE A 254 -7.27 12.12 -37.95
CA ILE A 254 -6.30 12.05 -39.05
C ILE A 254 -4.89 11.96 -38.42
N LYS A 255 -4.15 10.93 -38.78
CA LYS A 255 -2.77 10.73 -38.34
C LYS A 255 -1.75 10.83 -39.44
N LYS A 256 -2.18 10.62 -40.67
CA LYS A 256 -1.32 10.62 -41.85
C LYS A 256 -1.98 11.40 -42.97
N ILE A 257 -1.16 11.91 -43.87
CA ILE A 257 -1.64 12.65 -45.05
C ILE A 257 -2.51 11.79 -45.97
N ASP A 258 -2.29 10.49 -45.96
CA ASP A 258 -3.02 9.52 -46.77
C ASP A 258 -4.43 9.21 -46.18
N ASP A 259 -4.73 9.66 -44.93
CA ASP A 259 -6.02 9.45 -44.27
C ASP A 259 -7.13 10.42 -44.76
N VAL A 260 -6.83 11.33 -45.67
CA VAL A 260 -7.78 12.32 -46.18
C VAL A 260 -7.64 12.47 -47.68
N ASP A 261 -8.70 12.81 -48.38
CA ASP A 261 -8.68 13.09 -49.81
C ASP A 261 -8.87 14.58 -50.16
N LEU A 262 -8.50 14.97 -51.39
CA LEU A 262 -8.73 16.33 -51.86
C LEU A 262 -10.24 16.62 -51.86
N ASN A 263 -10.62 17.77 -51.34
CA ASN A 263 -11.99 18.21 -51.11
C ASN A 263 -12.70 17.62 -49.90
N ASP A 264 -12.06 16.75 -49.14
CA ASP A 264 -12.63 16.30 -47.86
C ASP A 264 -12.79 17.46 -46.87
N THR A 265 -13.84 17.38 -46.08
CA THR A 265 -14.06 18.35 -45.00
C THR A 265 -13.44 17.85 -43.74
N ILE A 266 -12.37 18.51 -43.28
CA ILE A 266 -11.69 18.21 -42.03
C ILE A 266 -12.28 19.08 -40.95
N SER A 267 -12.66 18.44 -39.84
CA SER A 267 -13.00 19.14 -38.58
C SER A 267 -11.76 19.30 -37.73
N LEU A 268 -11.32 20.53 -37.52
CA LEU A 268 -10.26 20.91 -36.61
C LEU A 268 -10.87 21.25 -35.25
N SER A 269 -10.64 20.41 -34.26
CA SER A 269 -11.07 20.65 -32.88
C SER A 269 -10.02 21.46 -32.14
N LEU A 270 -10.39 22.65 -31.74
CA LEU A 270 -9.63 23.57 -30.89
C LEU A 270 -10.14 23.46 -29.42
N SER A 271 -9.52 24.18 -28.52
CA SER A 271 -9.92 24.21 -27.08
C SER A 271 -11.32 24.79 -26.86
N ASP A 272 -11.81 25.64 -27.75
CA ASP A 272 -13.04 26.44 -27.62
C ASP A 272 -14.06 26.17 -28.75
N GLY A 273 -13.73 25.29 -29.70
CA GLY A 273 -14.67 25.02 -30.79
C GLY A 273 -14.10 24.12 -31.90
N ILE A 274 -14.90 23.99 -32.93
CA ILE A 274 -14.56 23.18 -34.11
C ILE A 274 -14.60 24.07 -35.36
N ILE A 275 -13.54 24.03 -36.14
CA ILE A 275 -13.45 24.69 -37.43
C ILE A 275 -13.52 23.62 -38.51
N ASN A 276 -14.47 23.73 -39.40
CA ASN A 276 -14.52 22.85 -40.56
C ASN A 276 -13.78 23.49 -41.74
N THR A 277 -12.78 22.78 -42.26
CA THR A 277 -11.92 23.23 -43.37
C THR A 277 -11.96 22.21 -44.49
N LYS A 278 -11.71 22.67 -45.71
CA LYS A 278 -11.61 21.78 -46.88
C LYS A 278 -10.14 21.55 -47.23
N VAL A 279 -9.81 20.35 -47.59
CA VAL A 279 -8.48 20.02 -48.12
C VAL A 279 -8.31 20.57 -49.51
N ILE A 280 -7.48 21.57 -49.69
CA ILE A 280 -7.23 22.22 -50.99
C ILE A 280 -6.03 21.56 -51.66
N SER A 281 -4.99 21.19 -50.93
CA SER A 281 -3.81 20.53 -51.48
C SER A 281 -3.20 19.58 -50.47
N LYS A 282 -2.47 18.57 -50.92
CA LYS A 282 -1.70 17.63 -50.11
C LYS A 282 -0.25 17.66 -50.55
N GLU A 283 0.68 17.84 -49.64
CA GLU A 283 2.12 17.70 -49.89
C GLU A 283 2.72 16.77 -48.87
N LYS A 284 3.41 15.73 -49.32
CA LYS A 284 4.09 14.78 -48.46
C LYS A 284 5.54 15.24 -48.25
N LYS A 285 5.94 15.41 -46.99
CA LYS A 285 7.33 15.72 -46.63
C LYS A 285 8.22 14.51 -46.79
#